data_a72b9a0e454a3b0041a9c65e50f78540
#
_entry.id   a72b9a0e454a3b0041a9c65e50f78540
#
_cell.length_a   1.000
_cell.length_b   1.000
_cell.length_c   1.000
_cell.angle_alpha   90.00
_cell.angle_beta   90.00
_cell.angle_gamma   90.00
#
_symmetry.space_group_name_H-M   'P 1'
#
loop_
_entity.id
_entity.type
_entity.pdbx_description
1 polymer ?
#
loop_
_entity_poly.entity_id
_entity_poly.type
_entity_poly.pdbx_seq_one_letter_code
_entity_poly.pdbx_strand_id
1 'polypeptide(L)'
;MPCHGPQRMGGGNYPAIINVNKKYNNEQFSQLLSNGRRMMPAVKQLSSTEIKALASFILENKKEQKEKFVAPARAEDPWYNLAYTGTGYNKFLTKEGYPAVKPPGGTLNAINLNTGELAWKDTLVDYPDLKAKGIHSGTENYGGPVVTAGGLVFIAATSDAKMRAFNKRTGQLLWETDLPACGFATPSVYEIDGKQFLVIACGGGKLHKPSGDAYVAFSLPEKK
;
A
#
# COMPACT_ATOMS: atom_id res chain seq x y z
N MET A 1 -4.19 -16.85 -9.09
CA MET A 1 -4.02 -15.55 -9.81
C MET A 1 -4.11 -14.43 -8.80
N PRO A 2 -3.03 -13.71 -8.51
CA PRO A 2 -3.03 -12.71 -7.44
C PRO A 2 -4.00 -11.54 -7.68
N CYS A 3 -4.15 -11.07 -8.93
CA CYS A 3 -4.96 -9.90 -9.22
C CYS A 3 -6.46 -10.23 -9.40
N HIS A 4 -6.81 -11.24 -10.17
CA HIS A 4 -8.20 -11.54 -10.52
C HIS A 4 -8.85 -12.59 -9.60
N GLY A 5 -8.19 -12.99 -8.54
CA GLY A 5 -8.65 -13.99 -7.58
C GLY A 5 -8.59 -15.45 -8.09
N PRO A 6 -8.65 -16.44 -7.19
CA PRO A 6 -8.49 -17.86 -7.53
C PRO A 6 -9.60 -18.38 -8.44
N GLN A 7 -10.80 -17.83 -8.35
CA GLN A 7 -11.97 -18.21 -9.15
C GLN A 7 -12.27 -17.23 -10.28
N ARG A 8 -11.34 -16.33 -10.62
CA ARG A 8 -11.50 -15.31 -11.67
C ARG A 8 -12.64 -14.30 -11.40
N MET A 9 -13.12 -14.21 -10.17
CA MET A 9 -14.23 -13.32 -9.76
C MET A 9 -13.79 -11.87 -9.50
N GLY A 10 -12.49 -11.57 -9.55
CA GLY A 10 -11.96 -10.27 -9.20
C GLY A 10 -11.90 -10.04 -7.69
N GLY A 11 -11.59 -8.81 -7.30
CA GLY A 11 -11.57 -8.36 -5.90
C GLY A 11 -10.93 -6.98 -5.77
N GLY A 12 -11.48 -6.12 -4.94
CA GLY A 12 -11.03 -4.74 -4.81
C GLY A 12 -11.07 -3.99 -6.15
N ASN A 13 -9.93 -3.46 -6.58
CA ASN A 13 -9.81 -2.72 -7.85
C ASN A 13 -9.58 -3.63 -9.08
N TYR A 14 -9.54 -4.95 -8.89
CA TYR A 14 -9.28 -5.88 -9.97
C TYR A 14 -10.60 -6.46 -10.52
N PRO A 15 -10.87 -6.33 -11.83
CA PRO A 15 -12.13 -6.79 -12.40
C PRO A 15 -12.20 -8.31 -12.44
N ALA A 16 -13.43 -8.83 -12.37
CA ALA A 16 -13.70 -10.21 -12.70
C ALA A 16 -13.36 -10.50 -14.16
N ILE A 17 -12.78 -11.68 -14.44
CA ILE A 17 -12.48 -12.17 -15.79
C ILE A 17 -13.28 -13.44 -16.13
N ILE A 18 -14.25 -13.79 -15.29
CA ILE A 18 -15.26 -14.79 -15.64
C ILE A 18 -16.19 -14.20 -16.71
N ASN A 19 -16.58 -15.01 -17.71
CA ASN A 19 -17.39 -14.57 -18.84
C ASN A 19 -16.79 -13.44 -19.71
N VAL A 20 -15.50 -13.23 -19.65
CA VAL A 20 -14.82 -12.20 -20.44
C VAL A 20 -14.87 -12.48 -21.94
N ASN A 21 -15.16 -13.72 -22.34
CA ASN A 21 -15.47 -14.16 -23.71
C ASN A 21 -16.68 -13.47 -24.33
N LYS A 22 -17.60 -12.93 -23.51
CA LYS A 22 -18.71 -12.08 -24.00
C LYS A 22 -18.27 -10.68 -24.41
N LYS A 23 -17.05 -10.28 -24.03
CA LYS A 23 -16.54 -8.92 -24.19
C LYS A 23 -15.39 -8.83 -25.18
N TYR A 24 -14.58 -9.88 -25.30
CA TYR A 24 -13.39 -9.91 -26.14
C TYR A 24 -13.36 -11.18 -27.00
N ASN A 25 -12.92 -11.04 -28.24
CA ASN A 25 -12.49 -12.16 -29.06
C ASN A 25 -11.00 -12.50 -28.80
N ASN A 26 -10.50 -13.58 -29.41
CA ASN A 26 -9.13 -14.04 -29.21
C ASN A 26 -8.07 -12.97 -29.55
N GLU A 27 -8.26 -12.27 -30.65
CA GLU A 27 -7.31 -11.24 -31.09
C GLU A 27 -7.28 -10.05 -30.15
N GLN A 28 -8.44 -9.52 -29.80
CA GLN A 28 -8.58 -8.41 -28.84
C GLN A 28 -8.01 -8.76 -27.47
N PHE A 29 -8.23 -9.99 -27.03
CA PHE A 29 -7.72 -10.43 -25.74
C PHE A 29 -6.20 -10.65 -25.76
N SER A 30 -5.67 -11.18 -26.85
CA SER A 30 -4.22 -11.31 -27.07
C SER A 30 -3.53 -9.95 -27.11
N GLN A 31 -4.12 -8.97 -27.79
CA GLN A 31 -3.62 -7.58 -27.81
C GLN A 31 -3.68 -6.95 -26.39
N LEU A 32 -4.75 -7.22 -25.63
CA LEU A 32 -4.86 -6.78 -24.25
C LEU A 32 -3.74 -7.33 -23.36
N LEU A 33 -3.40 -8.61 -23.53
CA LEU A 33 -2.29 -9.23 -22.79
C LEU A 33 -0.94 -8.64 -23.20
N SER A 34 -0.72 -8.43 -24.50
CA SER A 34 0.54 -7.91 -25.02
C SER A 34 0.79 -6.45 -24.67
N ASN A 35 -0.26 -5.62 -24.62
CA ASN A 35 -0.16 -4.18 -24.40
C ASN A 35 -0.44 -3.76 -22.98
N GLY A 36 -1.15 -4.56 -22.21
CA GLY A 36 -1.67 -4.17 -20.90
C GLY A 36 -2.84 -3.20 -21.01
N ARG A 37 -3.44 -2.84 -19.89
CA ARG A 37 -4.48 -1.83 -19.82
C ARG A 37 -4.62 -1.27 -18.40
N ARG A 38 -4.47 0.05 -18.23
CA ARG A 38 -4.54 0.71 -16.92
C ARG A 38 -3.60 0.05 -15.90
N MET A 39 -4.12 -0.51 -14.80
CA MET A 39 -3.34 -1.20 -13.78
C MET A 39 -2.88 -2.61 -14.19
N MET A 40 -3.39 -3.17 -15.28
CA MET A 40 -2.95 -4.47 -15.80
C MET A 40 -1.69 -4.27 -16.65
N PRO A 41 -0.52 -4.75 -16.21
CA PRO A 41 0.71 -4.61 -16.99
C PRO A 41 0.66 -5.48 -18.24
N ALA A 42 1.45 -5.10 -19.26
CA ALA A 42 1.70 -5.95 -20.41
C ALA A 42 2.45 -7.22 -19.97
N VAL A 43 2.04 -8.36 -20.51
CA VAL A 43 2.64 -9.67 -20.20
C VAL A 43 3.74 -9.96 -21.23
N LYS A 44 4.85 -9.22 -21.15
CA LYS A 44 5.96 -9.27 -22.12
C LYS A 44 6.80 -10.55 -22.04
N GLN A 45 6.72 -11.29 -20.95
CA GLN A 45 7.49 -12.51 -20.71
C GLN A 45 6.91 -13.74 -21.40
N LEU A 46 5.70 -13.66 -21.95
CA LEU A 46 5.07 -14.78 -22.66
C LEU A 46 5.33 -14.69 -24.16
N SER A 47 5.62 -15.83 -24.76
CA SER A 47 5.67 -16.00 -26.21
C SER A 47 4.27 -15.86 -26.82
N SER A 48 4.22 -15.66 -28.14
CA SER A 48 2.95 -15.58 -28.87
C SER A 48 2.09 -16.84 -28.74
N THR A 49 2.73 -18.01 -28.62
CA THR A 49 2.06 -19.31 -28.43
C THR A 49 1.43 -19.40 -27.03
N GLU A 50 2.15 -18.96 -26.00
CA GLU A 50 1.65 -18.92 -24.63
C GLU A 50 0.53 -17.91 -24.46
N ILE A 51 0.62 -16.73 -25.12
CA ILE A 51 -0.46 -15.74 -25.14
C ILE A 51 -1.72 -16.34 -25.78
N LYS A 52 -1.61 -17.06 -26.90
CA LYS A 52 -2.75 -17.74 -27.53
C LYS A 52 -3.33 -18.82 -26.64
N ALA A 53 -2.51 -19.63 -26.00
CA ALA A 53 -2.96 -20.67 -25.07
C ALA A 53 -3.70 -20.06 -23.87
N LEU A 54 -3.17 -18.98 -23.30
CA LEU A 54 -3.80 -18.27 -22.21
C LEU A 54 -5.12 -17.61 -22.64
N ALA A 55 -5.18 -17.02 -23.82
CA ALA A 55 -6.40 -16.45 -24.39
C ALA A 55 -7.47 -17.54 -24.58
N SER A 56 -7.13 -18.67 -25.19
CA SER A 56 -8.05 -19.79 -25.37
C SER A 56 -8.59 -20.34 -24.05
N PHE A 57 -7.76 -20.41 -23.01
CA PHE A 57 -8.16 -20.84 -21.68
C PHE A 57 -9.12 -19.85 -21.01
N ILE A 58 -8.78 -18.57 -21.02
CA ILE A 58 -9.57 -17.53 -20.34
C ILE A 58 -10.90 -17.27 -21.07
N LEU A 59 -10.90 -17.29 -22.40
CA LEU A 59 -12.09 -17.12 -23.23
C LEU A 59 -12.92 -18.41 -23.38
N GLU A 60 -12.48 -19.51 -22.75
CA GLU A 60 -13.17 -20.80 -22.76
C GLU A 60 -13.39 -21.36 -24.18
N ASN A 61 -12.46 -21.08 -25.10
CA ASN A 61 -12.53 -21.55 -26.48
C ASN A 61 -12.09 -23.00 -26.59
N LYS A 62 -13.00 -23.93 -26.31
CA LYS A 62 -12.72 -25.38 -26.28
C LYS A 62 -12.28 -25.93 -27.66
N LYS A 63 -12.61 -25.30 -28.78
CA LYS A 63 -12.21 -25.73 -30.11
C LYS A 63 -10.72 -25.56 -30.39
N GLU A 64 -10.10 -24.58 -29.73
CA GLU A 64 -8.66 -24.31 -29.89
C GLU A 64 -7.79 -24.99 -28.83
N GLN A 65 -8.40 -25.63 -27.82
CA GLN A 65 -7.67 -26.36 -26.77
C GLN A 65 -7.31 -27.79 -27.16
N LYS A 66 -6.85 -28.00 -28.40
CA LYS A 66 -6.54 -29.35 -28.92
C LYS A 66 -5.16 -29.85 -28.53
N GLU A 67 -4.24 -28.96 -28.25
CA GLU A 67 -2.88 -29.32 -27.91
C GLU A 67 -2.65 -29.24 -26.40
N LYS A 68 -1.98 -30.27 -25.87
CA LYS A 68 -1.55 -30.26 -24.47
C LYS A 68 -0.45 -29.19 -24.30
N PHE A 69 -0.65 -28.22 -23.43
CA PHE A 69 0.40 -27.29 -23.09
C PHE A 69 1.60 -28.04 -22.50
N VAL A 70 2.73 -27.94 -23.16
CA VAL A 70 4.00 -28.39 -22.63
C VAL A 70 4.73 -27.15 -22.09
N ALA A 71 4.88 -27.07 -20.79
CA ALA A 71 5.63 -25.97 -20.18
C ALA A 71 7.07 -26.00 -20.74
N PRO A 72 7.60 -24.86 -21.19
CA PRO A 72 9.01 -24.80 -21.59
C PRO A 72 9.87 -25.27 -20.41
N ALA A 73 10.94 -25.99 -20.73
CA ALA A 73 11.93 -26.39 -19.73
C ALA A 73 12.38 -25.11 -19.01
N ARG A 74 12.19 -25.06 -17.67
CA ARG A 74 12.69 -23.96 -16.89
C ARG A 74 14.20 -23.90 -17.07
N ALA A 75 14.70 -22.73 -17.42
CA ALA A 75 16.14 -22.48 -17.36
C ALA A 75 16.64 -22.86 -15.95
N GLU A 76 17.83 -23.41 -15.86
CA GLU A 76 18.51 -23.69 -14.58
C GLU A 76 18.93 -22.39 -13.91
N ASP A 77 17.96 -21.52 -13.67
CA ASP A 77 18.17 -20.31 -12.91
C ASP A 77 18.03 -20.67 -11.42
N PRO A 78 19.10 -20.52 -10.62
CA PRO A 78 19.08 -20.82 -9.19
C PRO A 78 17.92 -20.16 -8.45
N TRP A 79 17.44 -19.00 -8.93
CA TRP A 79 16.33 -18.25 -8.35
C TRP A 79 14.95 -18.90 -8.58
N TYR A 80 14.80 -19.78 -9.59
CA TYR A 80 13.57 -20.54 -9.82
C TYR A 80 13.48 -21.85 -9.04
N ASN A 81 14.59 -22.32 -8.48
CA ASN A 81 14.67 -23.57 -7.72
C ASN A 81 14.76 -23.35 -6.21
N LEU A 82 14.24 -22.21 -5.72
CA LEU A 82 14.17 -21.95 -4.30
C LEU A 82 13.25 -22.97 -3.61
N ALA A 83 13.75 -23.57 -2.54
CA ALA A 83 13.01 -24.53 -1.72
C ALA A 83 11.82 -23.87 -0.98
N TYR A 84 11.80 -22.54 -0.91
CA TYR A 84 10.80 -21.77 -0.18
C TYR A 84 10.15 -20.71 -1.08
N THR A 85 8.85 -20.59 -0.98
CA THR A 85 8.07 -19.52 -1.63
C THR A 85 7.33 -18.71 -0.59
N GLY A 86 7.20 -17.40 -0.82
CA GLY A 86 6.40 -16.55 0.05
C GLY A 86 4.91 -16.89 -0.06
N THR A 87 4.24 -17.06 1.06
CA THR A 87 2.78 -17.28 1.12
C THR A 87 1.98 -15.98 1.06
N GLY A 88 2.66 -14.84 0.83
CA GLY A 88 2.08 -13.52 0.83
C GLY A 88 2.14 -12.83 2.21
N TYR A 89 1.38 -11.76 2.34
CA TYR A 89 1.36 -10.94 3.55
C TYR A 89 0.37 -11.55 4.55
N ASN A 90 0.87 -12.32 5.49
CA ASN A 90 0.07 -12.91 6.55
C ASN A 90 0.36 -12.16 7.86
N LYS A 91 -0.66 -11.53 8.44
CA LYS A 91 -0.52 -10.84 9.73
C LYS A 91 -0.53 -11.84 10.86
N PHE A 92 0.44 -11.71 11.77
CA PHE A 92 0.47 -12.47 13.02
C PHE A 92 -0.28 -11.66 14.08
N LEU A 93 -1.53 -12.06 14.34
CA LEU A 93 -2.45 -11.34 15.22
C LEU A 93 -2.89 -12.20 16.40
N THR A 94 -3.25 -11.54 17.49
CA THR A 94 -3.97 -12.17 18.60
C THR A 94 -5.40 -12.51 18.17
N LYS A 95 -6.12 -13.24 19.02
CA LYS A 95 -7.54 -13.58 18.79
C LYS A 95 -8.43 -12.33 18.70
N GLU A 96 -8.03 -11.27 19.39
CA GLU A 96 -8.73 -9.98 19.40
C GLU A 96 -8.35 -9.07 18.22
N GLY A 97 -7.42 -9.53 17.36
CA GLY A 97 -7.00 -8.80 16.15
C GLY A 97 -5.84 -7.80 16.36
N TYR A 98 -5.21 -7.79 17.51
CA TYR A 98 -4.00 -6.99 17.75
C TYR A 98 -2.74 -7.71 17.25
N PRO A 99 -1.67 -6.96 16.89
CA PRO A 99 -0.39 -7.60 16.58
C PRO A 99 0.07 -8.51 17.72
N ALA A 100 0.36 -9.78 17.42
CA ALA A 100 0.79 -10.77 18.43
C ALA A 100 2.32 -10.67 18.70
N VAL A 101 2.84 -9.45 18.73
CA VAL A 101 4.22 -9.13 19.07
C VAL A 101 4.25 -8.20 20.27
N LYS A 102 5.38 -8.17 20.97
CA LYS A 102 5.54 -7.27 22.13
C LYS A 102 5.38 -5.79 21.70
N PRO A 103 4.50 -5.01 22.33
CA PRO A 103 4.42 -3.57 22.10
C PRO A 103 5.74 -2.82 22.39
N PRO A 104 5.95 -1.65 21.76
CA PRO A 104 5.03 -0.96 20.83
C PRO A 104 5.14 -1.48 19.39
N GLY A 105 3.99 -1.60 18.69
CA GLY A 105 3.89 -2.02 17.30
C GLY A 105 4.20 -0.91 16.29
N GLY A 106 4.08 0.38 16.71
CA GLY A 106 4.41 1.55 15.90
C GLY A 106 5.13 2.62 16.71
N THR A 107 6.23 3.15 16.16
CA THR A 107 7.03 4.20 16.81
C THR A 107 7.50 5.23 15.81
N LEU A 108 7.61 6.49 16.27
CA LEU A 108 8.31 7.56 15.59
C LEU A 108 9.68 7.73 16.25
N ASN A 109 10.72 7.73 15.44
CA ASN A 109 12.09 7.75 15.94
C ASN A 109 12.88 8.87 15.27
N ALA A 110 13.71 9.59 16.04
CA ALA A 110 14.69 10.51 15.50
C ALA A 110 16.09 9.99 15.77
N ILE A 111 16.90 9.94 14.74
CA ILE A 111 18.29 9.48 14.79
C ILE A 111 19.19 10.66 14.43
N ASN A 112 20.22 10.89 15.24
CA ASN A 112 21.28 11.83 14.93
C ASN A 112 22.21 11.21 13.87
N LEU A 113 22.16 11.72 12.65
CA LEU A 113 22.93 11.16 11.53
C LEU A 113 24.44 11.33 11.66
N ASN A 114 24.91 12.26 12.50
CA ASN A 114 26.35 12.45 12.73
C ASN A 114 26.93 11.41 13.69
N THR A 115 26.13 10.97 14.67
CA THR A 115 26.58 10.01 15.70
C THR A 115 25.99 8.64 15.55
N GLY A 116 24.88 8.49 14.78
CA GLY A 116 24.12 7.25 14.67
C GLY A 116 23.24 6.96 15.89
N GLU A 117 23.21 7.86 16.88
CA GLU A 117 22.49 7.66 18.13
C GLU A 117 21.02 8.04 18.01
N LEU A 118 20.18 7.35 18.77
CA LEU A 118 18.77 7.66 18.91
C LEU A 118 18.59 8.95 19.75
N ALA A 119 18.13 10.03 19.11
CA ALA A 119 17.86 11.28 19.80
C ALA A 119 16.60 11.21 20.67
N TRP A 120 15.53 10.63 20.13
CA TRP A 120 14.28 10.34 20.85
C TRP A 120 13.47 9.27 20.13
N LYS A 121 12.61 8.63 20.89
CA LYS A 121 11.64 7.63 20.39
C LYS A 121 10.32 7.83 21.11
N ASP A 122 9.24 7.87 20.35
CA ASP A 122 7.88 7.94 20.90
C ASP A 122 6.98 6.88 20.28
N THR A 123 5.97 6.47 21.01
CA THR A 123 4.94 5.53 20.54
C THR A 123 3.97 6.27 19.64
N LEU A 124 3.89 5.85 18.38
CA LEU A 124 3.00 6.50 17.42
C LEU A 124 1.60 5.89 17.52
N VAL A 125 0.72 6.58 18.24
CA VAL A 125 -0.70 6.24 18.46
C VAL A 125 -0.92 4.86 19.12
N ASP A 126 -1.73 4.83 20.13
CA ASP A 126 -2.14 3.60 20.82
C ASP A 126 -3.51 3.12 20.33
N TYR A 127 -3.75 1.82 20.38
CA TYR A 127 -5.10 1.28 20.30
C TYR A 127 -5.89 1.76 21.53
N PRO A 128 -7.10 2.39 21.33
CA PRO A 128 -7.83 3.02 22.44
C PRO A 128 -8.08 2.09 23.63
N ASP A 129 -8.46 0.84 23.35
CA ASP A 129 -8.78 -0.15 24.38
C ASP A 129 -7.55 -0.60 25.19
N LEU A 130 -6.37 -0.61 24.55
CA LEU A 130 -5.11 -0.94 25.21
C LEU A 130 -4.59 0.26 25.99
N LYS A 131 -4.75 1.46 25.45
CA LYS A 131 -4.43 2.72 26.13
C LYS A 131 -5.22 2.88 27.42
N ALA A 132 -6.52 2.54 27.39
CA ALA A 132 -7.38 2.56 28.58
C ALA A 132 -6.90 1.60 29.68
N LYS A 133 -6.13 0.56 29.32
CA LYS A 133 -5.49 -0.40 30.24
C LYS A 133 -4.05 0.01 30.62
N GLY A 134 -3.60 1.22 30.25
CA GLY A 134 -2.24 1.70 30.52
C GLY A 134 -1.16 1.06 29.62
N ILE A 135 -1.54 0.45 28.50
CA ILE A 135 -0.61 -0.21 27.58
C ILE A 135 -0.30 0.76 26.42
N HIS A 136 0.97 1.14 26.30
CA HIS A 136 1.48 1.88 25.14
C HIS A 136 1.74 0.91 23.99
N SER A 137 0.69 0.70 23.20
CA SER A 137 0.67 -0.36 22.20
C SER A 137 1.37 0.03 20.89
N GLY A 138 1.30 1.30 20.50
CA GLY A 138 1.59 1.69 19.13
C GLY A 138 0.65 1.02 18.12
N THR A 139 0.30 1.69 17.05
CA THR A 139 -0.51 1.10 15.97
C THR A 139 0.33 0.82 14.74
N GLU A 140 -0.13 -0.10 13.88
CA GLU A 140 0.41 -0.21 12.52
C GLU A 140 0.35 1.16 11.84
N ASN A 141 1.42 1.47 11.10
CA ASN A 141 1.51 2.72 10.36
C ASN A 141 2.04 2.48 8.94
N TYR A 142 1.64 3.34 8.01
CA TYR A 142 2.11 3.37 6.64
C TYR A 142 2.33 4.82 6.21
N GLY A 143 3.30 5.04 5.34
CA GLY A 143 3.77 6.37 4.99
C GLY A 143 4.88 6.85 5.90
N GLY A 144 5.44 7.99 5.58
CA GLY A 144 6.55 8.59 6.29
C GLY A 144 6.23 9.99 6.79
N PRO A 145 7.11 10.56 7.62
CA PRO A 145 7.03 11.96 8.02
C PRO A 145 7.63 12.88 6.96
N VAL A 146 7.29 14.16 7.03
CA VAL A 146 8.01 15.26 6.41
C VAL A 146 8.52 16.21 7.48
N VAL A 147 9.74 16.70 7.32
CA VAL A 147 10.40 17.59 8.27
C VAL A 147 10.56 18.96 7.65
N THR A 148 10.24 20.01 8.40
CA THR A 148 10.40 21.39 7.96
C THR A 148 11.62 22.06 8.58
N ALA A 149 12.15 23.09 7.92
CA ALA A 149 13.24 23.91 8.44
C ALA A 149 12.88 24.57 9.78
N GLY A 150 11.60 24.92 9.98
CA GLY A 150 11.07 25.47 11.23
C GLY A 150 11.07 24.52 12.44
N GLY A 151 11.51 23.28 12.27
CA GLY A 151 11.67 22.34 13.39
C GLY A 151 10.47 21.47 13.67
N LEU A 152 9.53 21.35 12.74
CA LEU A 152 8.35 20.49 12.85
C LEU A 152 8.53 19.19 12.04
N VAL A 153 7.97 18.11 12.58
CA VAL A 153 7.81 16.82 11.92
C VAL A 153 6.32 16.56 11.75
N PHE A 154 5.86 16.52 10.50
CA PHE A 154 4.46 16.22 10.19
C PHE A 154 4.33 14.77 9.76
N ILE A 155 3.32 14.09 10.31
CA ILE A 155 3.01 12.70 9.99
C ILE A 155 1.52 12.42 10.21
N ALA A 156 0.93 11.61 9.32
CA ALA A 156 -0.38 10.99 9.55
C ALA A 156 -0.20 9.49 9.79
N ALA A 157 -0.04 8.70 8.76
CA ALA A 157 0.43 7.32 8.77
C ALA A 157 -0.40 6.29 9.56
N THR A 158 -1.30 6.72 10.45
CA THR A 158 -2.04 5.87 11.40
C THR A 158 -3.50 5.69 11.03
N SER A 159 -4.13 4.67 11.62
CA SER A 159 -5.52 4.26 11.29
C SER A 159 -6.60 5.12 11.91
N ASP A 160 -6.23 6.14 12.66
CA ASP A 160 -7.15 7.05 13.35
C ASP A 160 -7.53 8.30 12.54
N ALA A 161 -7.09 8.36 11.28
CA ALA A 161 -7.38 9.46 10.35
C ALA A 161 -7.01 10.84 10.91
N LYS A 162 -5.82 10.95 11.51
CA LYS A 162 -5.33 12.23 12.03
C LYS A 162 -4.00 12.64 11.41
N MET A 163 -3.82 13.95 11.26
CA MET A 163 -2.55 14.58 10.96
C MET A 163 -1.96 15.15 12.23
N ARG A 164 -0.64 14.98 12.41
CA ARG A 164 0.08 15.42 13.62
C ARG A 164 1.32 16.19 13.27
N ALA A 165 1.66 17.15 14.14
CA ALA A 165 2.93 17.86 14.14
C ALA A 165 3.67 17.64 15.45
N PHE A 166 4.93 17.23 15.35
CA PHE A 166 5.83 17.01 16.49
C PHE A 166 6.99 17.99 16.45
N ASN A 167 7.53 18.31 17.62
CA ASN A 167 8.78 19.00 17.74
C ASN A 167 9.93 18.09 17.28
N LYS A 168 10.71 18.51 16.28
CA LYS A 168 11.81 17.72 15.71
C LYS A 168 12.88 17.32 16.73
N ARG A 169 13.12 18.17 17.74
CA ARG A 169 14.20 17.97 18.72
C ARG A 169 13.79 17.10 19.89
N THR A 170 12.52 17.19 20.31
CA THR A 170 12.04 16.57 21.55
C THR A 170 11.09 15.40 21.33
N GLY A 171 10.49 15.27 20.14
CA GLY A 171 9.41 14.33 19.88
C GLY A 171 8.06 14.74 20.46
N GLN A 172 7.96 15.89 21.13
CA GLN A 172 6.70 16.35 21.72
C GLN A 172 5.65 16.61 20.65
N LEU A 173 4.44 16.05 20.84
CA LEU A 173 3.27 16.37 20.03
C LEU A 173 2.84 17.83 20.29
N LEU A 174 2.80 18.63 19.23
CA LEU A 174 2.46 20.06 19.29
C LEU A 174 1.07 20.36 18.76
N TRP A 175 0.61 19.58 17.80
CA TRP A 175 -0.68 19.81 17.13
C TRP A 175 -1.19 18.51 16.51
N GLU A 176 -2.49 18.33 16.49
CA GLU A 176 -3.18 17.30 15.73
C GLU A 176 -4.52 17.79 15.17
N THR A 177 -4.97 17.21 14.08
CA THR A 177 -6.27 17.47 13.47
C THR A 177 -6.80 16.23 12.77
N ASP A 178 -8.13 16.14 12.63
CA ASP A 178 -8.79 15.07 11.91
C ASP A 178 -8.63 15.23 10.38
N LEU A 179 -8.57 14.11 9.68
CA LEU A 179 -8.57 14.00 8.24
C LEU A 179 -9.87 13.33 7.77
N PRO A 180 -10.36 13.62 6.56
CA PRO A 180 -11.58 13.02 6.02
C PRO A 180 -11.46 11.51 5.79
N ALA A 181 -10.26 10.99 5.62
CA ALA A 181 -9.91 9.57 5.58
C ALA A 181 -8.46 9.39 6.02
N CYS A 182 -8.04 8.14 6.29
CA CYS A 182 -6.68 7.88 6.74
C CYS A 182 -5.63 8.33 5.70
N GLY A 183 -4.65 9.10 6.17
CA GLY A 183 -3.52 9.60 5.38
C GLY A 183 -2.34 8.64 5.44
N PHE A 184 -2.35 7.58 4.64
CA PHE A 184 -1.27 6.59 4.57
C PHE A 184 -0.16 6.96 3.58
N ALA A 185 -0.21 8.16 3.00
CA ALA A 185 0.85 8.71 2.18
C ALA A 185 1.84 9.52 3.04
N THR A 186 3.06 9.69 2.54
CA THR A 186 3.99 10.68 3.09
C THR A 186 3.50 12.06 2.68
N PRO A 187 3.35 13.03 3.61
CA PRO A 187 2.98 14.38 3.28
C PRO A 187 4.04 15.07 2.42
N SER A 188 3.63 16.03 1.61
CA SER A 188 4.51 16.90 0.84
C SER A 188 4.44 18.34 1.35
N VAL A 189 5.59 19.02 1.36
CA VAL A 189 5.69 20.44 1.69
C VAL A 189 6.17 21.20 0.46
N TYR A 190 5.51 22.30 0.14
CA TYR A 190 5.90 23.21 -0.95
C TYR A 190 5.60 24.66 -0.57
N GLU A 191 6.13 25.58 -1.33
CA GLU A 191 5.93 27.01 -1.14
C GLU A 191 5.45 27.66 -2.44
N ILE A 192 4.47 28.55 -2.33
CA ILE A 192 3.98 29.40 -3.42
C ILE A 192 3.83 30.83 -2.85
N ASP A 193 4.44 31.80 -3.51
CA ASP A 193 4.37 33.21 -3.15
C ASP A 193 4.74 33.50 -1.68
N GLY A 194 5.78 32.82 -1.18
CA GLY A 194 6.25 32.95 0.19
C GLY A 194 5.35 32.28 1.24
N LYS A 195 4.29 31.58 0.83
CA LYS A 195 3.40 30.83 1.71
C LYS A 195 3.68 29.35 1.63
N GLN A 196 4.01 28.74 2.77
CA GLN A 196 4.24 27.30 2.87
C GLN A 196 2.93 26.54 2.98
N PHE A 197 2.86 25.44 2.25
CA PHE A 197 1.76 24.49 2.28
C PHE A 197 2.26 23.09 2.64
N LEU A 198 1.45 22.38 3.41
CA LEU A 198 1.61 20.98 3.72
C LEU A 198 0.43 20.22 3.11
N VAL A 199 0.67 19.25 2.25
CA VAL A 199 -0.38 18.49 1.55
C VAL A 199 -0.26 17.01 1.86
N ILE A 200 -1.41 16.36 2.07
CA ILE A 200 -1.49 14.91 2.24
C ILE A 200 -2.65 14.33 1.44
N ALA A 201 -2.41 13.15 0.83
CA ALA A 201 -3.47 12.36 0.21
C ALA A 201 -4.19 11.53 1.28
N CYS A 202 -5.49 11.71 1.41
CA CYS A 202 -6.36 11.00 2.33
C CYS A 202 -7.13 9.91 1.59
N GLY A 203 -6.41 8.87 1.16
CA GLY A 203 -6.95 7.77 0.37
C GLY A 203 -7.68 6.71 1.19
N GLY A 204 -7.38 6.58 2.47
CA GLY A 204 -7.93 5.49 3.30
C GLY A 204 -7.63 4.12 2.71
N GLY A 205 -8.58 3.21 2.75
CA GLY A 205 -8.58 1.91 2.06
C GLY A 205 -7.58 0.88 2.55
N LYS A 206 -6.45 1.27 3.05
CA LYS A 206 -5.46 0.37 3.66
C LYS A 206 -5.86 0.01 5.09
N LEU A 207 -5.40 -1.10 5.59
CA LEU A 207 -5.74 -1.59 6.94
C LEU A 207 -7.26 -1.74 7.19
N HIS A 208 -8.01 -2.05 6.13
CA HIS A 208 -9.48 -2.18 6.16
C HIS A 208 -10.21 -0.92 6.64
N LYS A 209 -9.62 0.26 6.42
CA LYS A 209 -10.25 1.55 6.71
C LYS A 209 -11.08 2.03 5.51
N PRO A 210 -12.08 2.89 5.75
CA PRO A 210 -12.86 3.50 4.66
C PRO A 210 -11.96 4.17 3.62
N SER A 211 -12.27 3.96 2.35
CA SER A 211 -11.59 4.64 1.25
C SER A 211 -11.99 6.11 1.19
N GLY A 212 -11.03 6.97 0.83
CA GLY A 212 -11.22 8.39 0.57
C GLY A 212 -10.59 8.80 -0.75
N ASP A 213 -10.89 10.01 -1.20
CA ASP A 213 -10.42 10.60 -2.47
C ASP A 213 -9.99 12.06 -2.30
N ALA A 214 -9.71 12.47 -1.07
CA ALA A 214 -9.37 13.85 -0.75
C ALA A 214 -7.86 14.10 -0.73
N TYR A 215 -7.45 15.27 -1.22
CA TYR A 215 -6.17 15.90 -0.90
C TYR A 215 -6.45 17.05 0.08
N VAL A 216 -5.79 17.01 1.24
CA VAL A 216 -5.94 18.04 2.28
C VAL A 216 -4.68 18.88 2.31
N ALA A 217 -4.84 20.19 2.16
CA ALA A 217 -3.76 21.17 2.24
C ALA A 217 -3.90 22.00 3.51
N PHE A 218 -2.81 22.20 4.23
CA PHE A 218 -2.69 23.05 5.40
C PHE A 218 -1.72 24.19 5.12
N SER A 219 -2.00 25.36 5.62
CA SER A 219 -1.07 26.49 5.66
C SER A 219 -1.25 27.27 6.95
N LEU A 220 -0.21 27.98 7.35
CA LEU A 220 -0.34 28.91 8.45
C LEU A 220 -1.29 30.06 8.06
N PRO A 221 -2.11 30.55 9.00
CA PRO A 221 -2.92 31.73 8.75
C PRO A 221 -2.03 32.94 8.46
N GLU A 222 -2.53 33.87 7.65
CA GLU A 222 -1.84 35.13 7.42
C GLU A 222 -1.72 35.89 8.75
N LYS A 223 -0.54 36.43 9.01
CA LYS A 223 -0.38 37.36 10.15
C LYS A 223 -1.26 38.58 9.90
N LYS A 224 -2.26 38.77 10.74
CA LYS A 224 -3.00 40.02 10.76
C LYS A 224 -2.12 41.16 11.24
#